data_1ad729e1fc2dba320d892597b620818a
#
_entry.id   1ad729e1fc2dba320d892597b620818a
#
_cell.length_a   1.000
_cell.length_b   1.000
_cell.length_c   1.000
_cell.angle_alpha   90.00
_cell.angle_beta   90.00
_cell.angle_gamma   90.00
#
_symmetry.space_group_name_H-M   'P 1'
#
loop_
_entity.id
_entity.type
_entity.pdbx_description
1 polymer ?
#
loop_
_entity_poly.entity_id
_entity_poly.type
_entity_poly.pdbx_seq_one_letter_code
_entity_poly.pdbx_strand_id
1 'polypeptide(L)'
;MARFQFKSRKNNGFIFLISFMVMGEATIAAPLPQWANAPAVTPVARLSLQESILRAFARNPDVTQQAAQIGIGEAQIDEAKSAWYPHVGLTGNAGPSRQTDSSGRLDNNVSYGITLTQLVYDFGKTNNDINLQTAARDSYRFKLMATLTDVAEKTATAYIEVSRYQALCDAAQRNIHSLENVYNMAALRANAGLNSSSDELQAQTRIAGMRSTLEQYQAQMASAKAQLAVLTGVQPEAIAAPPAELAEQPVSLKNIDYQSIPLVLAAENLRQSAQYGVEKTKAQYWPTLSIQGGKTRYQTSDRSYWDDQLQLNVNAPLYQGGAVSA
;
A
#
# COMPACT_ATOMS: atom_id res chain seq x y z
N MET A 1 -6.08 7.98 39.82
CA MET A 1 -5.85 8.33 41.23
C MET A 1 -5.11 7.18 41.91
N ALA A 2 -3.83 7.25 42.05
CA ALA A 2 -3.01 6.27 42.80
C ALA A 2 -2.30 6.99 43.94
N ARG A 3 -2.66 6.59 45.17
CA ARG A 3 -2.07 7.15 46.42
C ARG A 3 -0.67 6.56 46.61
N PHE A 4 0.32 7.46 46.73
CA PHE A 4 1.63 7.13 47.24
C PHE A 4 1.58 7.02 48.76
N GLN A 5 2.01 5.90 49.33
CA GLN A 5 2.33 5.77 50.75
C GLN A 5 3.86 5.72 50.92
N PHE A 6 4.42 6.74 51.55
CA PHE A 6 5.79 6.76 52.00
C PHE A 6 5.88 6.01 53.36
N LYS A 7 6.69 4.97 53.39
CA LYS A 7 7.10 4.33 54.64
C LYS A 7 8.61 4.56 54.86
N SER A 8 8.93 5.48 55.76
CA SER A 8 10.29 5.75 56.23
C SER A 8 10.80 4.57 57.05
N ARG A 9 11.93 4.00 56.64
CA ARG A 9 12.75 3.13 57.51
C ARG A 9 14.21 3.54 57.40
N LYS A 10 14.78 3.94 58.51
CA LYS A 10 16.19 4.26 58.70
C LYS A 10 17.06 3.05 58.44
N ASN A 11 18.16 3.28 57.75
CA ASN A 11 19.43 2.58 57.61
C ASN A 11 19.69 1.84 56.32
N ASN A 12 20.74 2.37 55.67
CA ASN A 12 21.70 1.70 54.79
C ASN A 12 21.20 1.03 53.51
N GLY A 13 21.56 1.69 52.41
CA GLY A 13 21.53 1.10 51.06
C GLY A 13 20.31 1.54 50.27
N PHE A 14 20.39 2.73 49.68
CA PHE A 14 19.40 3.15 48.65
C PHE A 14 19.65 2.35 47.38
N ILE A 15 19.00 1.21 47.29
CA ILE A 15 18.76 0.59 45.97
C ILE A 15 17.54 1.28 45.38
N PHE A 16 17.77 2.27 44.50
CA PHE A 16 16.73 2.80 43.65
C PHE A 16 16.41 1.74 42.59
N LEU A 17 15.50 0.85 42.91
CA LEU A 17 14.81 0.03 41.91
C LEU A 17 13.84 0.98 41.19
N ILE A 18 14.33 1.65 40.14
CA ILE A 18 13.43 2.27 39.17
C ILE A 18 12.71 1.11 38.49
N SER A 19 11.58 0.70 39.06
CA SER A 19 10.61 -0.10 38.40
C SER A 19 10.06 0.76 37.25
N PHE A 20 10.70 0.67 36.09
CA PHE A 20 10.11 1.11 34.84
C PHE A 20 8.90 0.19 34.64
N MET A 21 7.77 0.63 35.20
CA MET A 21 6.49 0.09 34.87
C MET A 21 6.28 0.49 33.40
N VAL A 22 6.80 -0.35 32.50
CA VAL A 22 6.33 -0.37 31.13
C VAL A 22 4.85 -0.64 31.26
N MET A 23 4.05 0.43 31.32
CA MET A 23 2.67 0.37 30.89
C MET A 23 2.76 -0.06 29.43
N GLY A 24 2.78 -1.37 29.21
CA GLY A 24 2.34 -1.91 27.94
C GLY A 24 0.95 -1.36 27.77
N GLU A 25 0.83 -0.27 27.01
CA GLU A 25 -0.39 -0.02 26.29
C GLU A 25 -0.63 -1.33 25.57
N ALA A 26 -1.61 -2.10 26.07
CA ALA A 26 -2.16 -3.16 25.26
C ALA A 26 -2.51 -2.45 23.96
N THR A 27 -1.67 -2.61 22.95
CA THR A 27 -2.02 -2.28 21.59
C THR A 27 -3.26 -3.11 21.37
N ILE A 28 -4.42 -2.47 21.57
CA ILE A 28 -5.68 -2.98 21.06
C ILE A 28 -5.38 -3.10 19.59
N ALA A 29 -5.02 -4.32 19.18
CA ALA A 29 -4.82 -4.63 17.78
C ALA A 29 -6.06 -4.03 17.10
N ALA A 30 -5.85 -3.06 16.24
CA ALA A 30 -6.94 -2.48 15.47
C ALA A 30 -7.74 -3.66 14.95
N PRO A 31 -9.06 -3.68 15.15
CA PRO A 31 -9.86 -4.81 14.71
C PRO A 31 -9.48 -5.05 13.25
N LEU A 32 -9.01 -6.27 12.97
CA LEU A 32 -8.72 -6.68 11.60
C LEU A 32 -9.89 -6.23 10.75
N PRO A 33 -9.66 -5.60 9.59
CA PRO A 33 -10.73 -5.19 8.70
C PRO A 33 -11.69 -6.37 8.61
N GLN A 34 -12.97 -6.14 8.85
CA GLN A 34 -13.95 -7.23 8.91
C GLN A 34 -14.18 -7.78 7.50
N TRP A 35 -13.22 -8.53 7.01
CA TRP A 35 -13.27 -9.25 5.74
C TRP A 35 -14.42 -10.27 5.71
N ALA A 36 -14.85 -10.70 6.89
CA ALA A 36 -15.98 -11.61 7.06
C ALA A 36 -17.31 -10.99 6.64
N ASN A 37 -17.45 -9.68 6.68
CA ASN A 37 -18.60 -8.97 6.18
C ASN A 37 -18.20 -8.23 4.90
N ALA A 38 -18.02 -8.98 3.81
CA ALA A 38 -18.01 -8.33 2.50
C ALA A 38 -19.25 -7.44 2.44
N PRO A 39 -19.12 -6.12 2.17
CA PRO A 39 -20.27 -5.25 2.12
C PRO A 39 -21.29 -5.84 1.16
N ALA A 40 -22.54 -5.94 1.62
CA ALA A 40 -23.62 -6.51 0.84
C ALA A 40 -23.61 -5.86 -0.55
N VAL A 41 -23.69 -6.70 -1.58
CA VAL A 41 -23.74 -6.24 -2.96
C VAL A 41 -25.04 -5.47 -3.12
N THR A 42 -24.97 -4.17 -3.35
CA THR A 42 -26.15 -3.31 -3.51
C THR A 42 -26.69 -3.43 -4.93
N PRO A 43 -27.99 -3.68 -5.13
CA PRO A 43 -28.59 -3.66 -6.45
C PRO A 43 -28.57 -2.23 -7.02
N VAL A 44 -28.18 -2.09 -8.28
CA VAL A 44 -28.17 -0.82 -9.01
C VAL A 44 -28.94 -1.01 -10.32
N ALA A 45 -29.90 -0.13 -10.59
CA ALA A 45 -30.76 -0.25 -11.76
C ALA A 45 -29.96 -0.22 -13.07
N ARG A 46 -28.97 0.67 -13.20
CA ARG A 46 -28.12 0.78 -14.38
C ARG A 46 -26.72 1.19 -14.00
N LEU A 47 -25.73 0.47 -14.52
CA LEU A 47 -24.31 0.71 -14.24
C LEU A 47 -23.60 1.13 -15.53
N SER A 48 -22.79 2.19 -15.48
CA SER A 48 -21.92 2.61 -16.58
C SER A 48 -20.51 2.06 -16.43
N LEU A 49 -19.73 2.01 -17.52
CA LEU A 49 -18.33 1.57 -17.47
C LEU A 49 -17.49 2.46 -16.56
N GLN A 50 -17.62 3.78 -16.68
CA GLN A 50 -16.88 4.73 -15.85
C GLN A 50 -17.18 4.55 -14.36
N GLU A 51 -18.46 4.42 -14.01
CA GLU A 51 -18.87 4.17 -12.62
C GLU A 51 -18.33 2.83 -12.11
N SER A 52 -18.33 1.79 -12.95
CA SER A 52 -17.77 0.47 -12.62
C SER A 52 -16.30 0.57 -12.25
N ILE A 53 -15.50 1.30 -13.04
CA ILE A 53 -14.07 1.49 -12.80
C ILE A 53 -13.83 2.29 -11.51
N LEU A 54 -14.56 3.39 -11.29
CA LEU A 54 -14.41 4.19 -10.07
C LEU A 54 -14.76 3.39 -8.80
N ARG A 55 -15.81 2.58 -8.86
CA ARG A 55 -16.19 1.70 -7.74
C ARG A 55 -15.15 0.61 -7.49
N ALA A 56 -14.59 0.04 -8.57
CA ALA A 56 -13.53 -0.94 -8.46
C ALA A 56 -12.27 -0.36 -7.82
N PHE A 57 -11.87 0.87 -8.15
CA PHE A 57 -10.74 1.56 -7.51
C PHE A 57 -10.95 1.75 -6.01
N ALA A 58 -12.14 2.20 -5.62
CA ALA A 58 -12.47 2.44 -4.21
C ALA A 58 -12.52 1.15 -3.37
N ARG A 59 -12.79 0.00 -4.00
CA ARG A 59 -12.96 -1.28 -3.31
C ARG A 59 -11.75 -2.19 -3.36
N ASN A 60 -10.88 -2.01 -4.33
CA ASN A 60 -9.77 -2.93 -4.58
C ASN A 60 -8.71 -2.84 -3.47
N PRO A 61 -8.37 -3.96 -2.81
CA PRO A 61 -7.38 -3.98 -1.73
C PRO A 61 -5.97 -3.65 -2.22
N ASP A 62 -5.61 -4.00 -3.46
CA ASP A 62 -4.28 -3.73 -4.01
C ASP A 62 -4.07 -2.22 -4.20
N VAL A 63 -5.11 -1.49 -4.61
CA VAL A 63 -5.10 -0.02 -4.70
C VAL A 63 -4.87 0.59 -3.33
N THR A 64 -5.59 0.12 -2.31
CA THR A 64 -5.44 0.58 -0.93
C THR A 64 -4.05 0.27 -0.39
N GLN A 65 -3.51 -0.91 -0.67
CA GLN A 65 -2.15 -1.31 -0.28
C GLN A 65 -1.10 -0.41 -0.92
N GLN A 66 -1.19 -0.14 -2.23
CA GLN A 66 -0.23 0.74 -2.91
C GLN A 66 -0.34 2.19 -2.40
N ALA A 67 -1.53 2.67 -2.11
CA ALA A 67 -1.73 3.98 -1.50
C ALA A 67 -1.08 4.07 -0.10
N ALA A 68 -1.19 3.01 0.71
CA ALA A 68 -0.52 2.93 2.01
C ALA A 68 1.02 2.93 1.88
N GLN A 69 1.59 2.30 0.83
CA GLN A 69 3.02 2.34 0.56
C GLN A 69 3.53 3.76 0.27
N ILE A 70 2.73 4.60 -0.38
CA ILE A 70 3.07 6.02 -0.58
C ILE A 70 3.16 6.74 0.77
N GLY A 71 2.20 6.51 1.68
CA GLY A 71 2.22 7.07 3.03
C GLY A 71 3.45 6.63 3.84
N ILE A 72 3.86 5.36 3.72
CA ILE A 72 5.11 4.86 4.32
C ILE A 72 6.31 5.60 3.73
N GLY A 73 6.38 5.77 2.40
CA GLY A 73 7.45 6.53 1.75
C GLY A 73 7.50 7.99 2.19
N GLU A 74 6.37 8.64 2.41
CA GLU A 74 6.30 10.01 2.95
C GLU A 74 6.84 10.09 4.39
N ALA A 75 6.46 9.14 5.24
CA ALA A 75 6.99 9.04 6.60
C ALA A 75 8.51 8.81 6.62
N GLN A 76 9.05 8.00 5.71
CA GLN A 76 10.49 7.77 5.57
C GLN A 76 11.25 9.03 5.12
N ILE A 77 10.63 9.86 4.26
CA ILE A 77 11.20 11.17 3.90
C ILE A 77 11.26 12.09 5.12
N ASP A 78 10.21 12.12 5.93
CA ASP A 78 10.19 12.96 7.14
C ASP A 78 11.14 12.42 8.20
N GLU A 79 11.30 11.11 8.32
CA GLU A 79 12.35 10.48 9.14
C GLU A 79 13.74 10.90 8.66
N ALA A 80 14.04 10.84 7.36
CA ALA A 80 15.32 11.28 6.82
C ALA A 80 15.59 12.77 7.07
N LYS A 81 14.57 13.64 6.94
CA LYS A 81 14.66 15.07 7.26
C LYS A 81 14.89 15.32 8.74
N SER A 82 14.42 14.42 9.62
CA SER A 82 14.57 14.60 11.07
C SER A 82 16.03 14.72 11.51
N ALA A 83 16.98 14.17 10.73
CA ALA A 83 18.41 14.31 10.97
C ALA A 83 18.89 15.78 10.99
N TRP A 84 18.18 16.68 10.29
CA TRP A 84 18.45 18.12 10.31
C TRP A 84 17.89 18.85 11.53
N TYR A 85 17.03 18.22 12.31
CA TYR A 85 16.44 18.85 13.50
C TYR A 85 17.24 18.53 14.75
N PRO A 86 17.15 19.39 15.79
CA PRO A 86 17.83 19.13 17.06
C PRO A 86 17.23 17.90 17.75
N HIS A 87 18.11 17.04 18.22
CA HIS A 87 17.76 15.85 19.00
C HIS A 87 17.99 16.13 20.48
N VAL A 88 16.93 15.97 21.28
CA VAL A 88 17.01 16.13 22.75
C VAL A 88 16.95 14.76 23.39
N GLY A 89 17.94 14.41 24.16
CA GLY A 89 18.03 13.15 24.88
C GLY A 89 18.13 13.35 26.39
N LEU A 90 17.52 12.46 27.15
CA LEU A 90 17.75 12.32 28.59
C LEU A 90 18.67 11.13 28.81
N THR A 91 19.79 11.36 29.51
CA THR A 91 20.74 10.30 29.86
C THR A 91 20.80 10.12 31.36
N GLY A 92 20.89 8.88 31.81
CA GLY A 92 21.06 8.54 33.21
C GLY A 92 21.96 7.32 33.36
N ASN A 93 23.02 7.44 34.17
CA ASN A 93 23.92 6.34 34.46
C ASN A 93 24.03 6.20 35.98
N ALA A 94 24.01 5.00 36.48
CA ALA A 94 24.23 4.66 37.88
C ALA A 94 25.07 3.39 37.98
N GLY A 95 26.13 3.43 38.76
CA GLY A 95 26.96 2.25 38.95
C GLY A 95 28.24 2.53 39.71
N PRO A 96 28.87 1.48 40.25
CA PRO A 96 30.19 1.60 40.87
C PRO A 96 31.26 1.84 39.80
N SER A 97 32.11 2.81 40.01
CA SER A 97 33.30 3.02 39.21
C SER A 97 34.54 3.12 40.08
N ARG A 98 35.68 2.68 39.57
CA ARG A 98 36.97 2.79 40.25
C ARG A 98 37.85 3.73 39.43
N GLN A 99 38.27 4.85 40.00
CA GLN A 99 39.26 5.70 39.42
C GLN A 99 40.65 5.25 39.87
N THR A 100 41.53 4.97 38.92
CA THR A 100 42.83 4.35 39.20
C THR A 100 43.88 5.36 39.71
N ASP A 101 43.65 6.64 39.51
CA ASP A 101 44.51 7.77 39.90
C ASP A 101 44.22 8.31 41.33
N SER A 102 43.10 7.92 41.88
CA SER A 102 42.74 8.17 43.28
C SER A 102 42.74 6.88 44.08
N SER A 103 42.74 6.88 45.36
CA SER A 103 42.83 5.79 46.37
C SER A 103 42.33 4.37 45.96
N GLY A 104 42.00 4.10 44.72
CA GLY A 104 41.52 2.80 44.19
C GLY A 104 40.22 2.32 44.80
N ARG A 105 39.44 3.17 45.43
CA ARG A 105 38.18 2.87 46.08
C ARG A 105 37.05 2.78 45.05
N LEU A 106 36.14 1.88 45.26
CA LEU A 106 34.90 1.79 44.47
C LEU A 106 33.94 2.89 44.98
N ASP A 107 33.63 3.83 44.10
CA ASP A 107 32.64 4.87 44.37
C ASP A 107 31.38 4.66 43.54
N ASN A 108 30.24 4.82 44.18
CA ASN A 108 28.95 4.83 43.46
C ASN A 108 28.76 6.18 42.77
N ASN A 109 28.78 6.15 41.46
CA ASN A 109 28.54 7.32 40.63
C ASN A 109 27.13 7.28 40.06
N VAL A 110 26.41 8.37 40.24
CA VAL A 110 25.12 8.59 39.57
C VAL A 110 25.25 9.86 38.74
N SER A 111 24.89 9.76 37.48
CA SER A 111 24.79 10.94 36.63
C SER A 111 23.47 10.93 35.89
N TYR A 112 22.87 12.08 35.74
CA TYR A 112 21.70 12.28 34.90
C TYR A 112 21.75 13.65 34.26
N GLY A 113 21.31 13.76 33.03
CA GLY A 113 21.41 15.00 32.28
C GLY A 113 20.57 15.05 31.05
N ILE A 114 20.43 16.23 30.49
CA ILE A 114 19.78 16.49 29.22
C ILE A 114 20.90 16.86 28.24
N THR A 115 20.84 16.23 27.07
CA THR A 115 21.73 16.50 25.93
C THR A 115 20.92 16.97 24.74
N LEU A 116 21.41 18.00 24.06
CA LEU A 116 20.90 18.49 22.77
C LEU A 116 21.99 18.26 21.74
N THR A 117 21.67 17.55 20.67
CA THR A 117 22.57 17.33 19.54
C THR A 117 21.95 17.88 18.26
N GLN A 118 22.70 18.72 17.55
CA GLN A 118 22.30 19.32 16.28
C GLN A 118 23.33 19.00 15.21
N LEU A 119 22.88 18.35 14.13
CA LEU A 119 23.68 18.20 12.93
C LEU A 119 23.89 19.57 12.27
N VAL A 120 25.15 19.91 11.97
CA VAL A 120 25.50 21.15 11.27
C VAL A 120 25.82 20.88 9.81
N TYR A 121 26.65 19.84 9.56
CA TYR A 121 27.06 19.48 8.20
C TYR A 121 27.56 18.04 8.13
N ASP A 122 27.18 17.31 7.08
CA ASP A 122 27.50 15.90 6.89
C ASP A 122 27.92 15.52 5.45
N PHE A 123 28.38 16.50 4.69
CA PHE A 123 28.84 16.32 3.30
C PHE A 123 27.85 15.64 2.38
N GLY A 124 26.55 15.89 2.62
CA GLY A 124 25.48 15.44 1.75
C GLY A 124 24.89 14.06 2.12
N LYS A 125 25.33 13.45 3.21
CA LYS A 125 24.79 12.16 3.68
C LYS A 125 23.26 12.23 3.89
N THR A 126 22.79 13.22 4.67
CA THR A 126 21.37 13.43 4.96
C THR A 126 20.61 13.86 3.70
N ASN A 127 21.18 14.74 2.88
CA ASN A 127 20.53 15.17 1.64
C ASN A 127 20.34 14.01 0.65
N ASN A 128 21.36 13.16 0.49
CA ASN A 128 21.26 11.98 -0.35
C ASN A 128 20.26 10.95 0.22
N ASP A 129 20.12 10.87 1.55
CA ASP A 129 19.09 10.04 2.17
C ASP A 129 17.69 10.55 1.85
N ILE A 130 17.44 11.85 1.99
CA ILE A 130 16.17 12.48 1.63
C ILE A 130 15.84 12.23 0.14
N ASN A 131 16.83 12.39 -0.75
CA ASN A 131 16.65 12.15 -2.18
C ASN A 131 16.37 10.67 -2.49
N LEU A 132 17.04 9.75 -1.79
CA LEU A 132 16.82 8.31 -1.88
C LEU A 132 15.37 7.97 -1.53
N GLN A 133 14.90 8.45 -0.36
CA GLN A 133 13.53 8.18 0.08
C GLN A 133 12.49 8.85 -0.82
N THR A 134 12.80 10.04 -1.36
CA THR A 134 11.93 10.75 -2.30
C THR A 134 11.76 9.95 -3.59
N ALA A 135 12.85 9.48 -4.18
CA ALA A 135 12.79 8.65 -5.39
C ALA A 135 12.09 7.30 -5.12
N ALA A 136 12.30 6.69 -3.95
CA ALA A 136 11.60 5.48 -3.55
C ALA A 136 10.08 5.70 -3.45
N ARG A 137 9.63 6.80 -2.81
CA ARG A 137 8.22 7.19 -2.73
C ARG A 137 7.62 7.42 -4.13
N ASP A 138 8.35 8.06 -5.04
CA ASP A 138 7.87 8.31 -6.41
C ASP A 138 7.76 7.00 -7.21
N SER A 139 8.63 6.01 -6.97
CA SER A 139 8.45 4.65 -7.49
C SER A 139 7.12 4.04 -7.02
N TYR A 140 6.73 4.21 -5.76
CA TYR A 140 5.43 3.73 -5.25
C TYR A 140 4.24 4.44 -5.92
N ARG A 141 4.34 5.73 -6.22
CA ARG A 141 3.31 6.47 -6.95
C ARG A 141 3.07 5.90 -8.35
N PHE A 142 4.14 5.59 -9.08
CA PHE A 142 4.03 4.98 -10.40
C PHE A 142 3.54 3.53 -10.33
N LYS A 143 3.88 2.78 -9.29
CA LYS A 143 3.31 1.44 -9.03
C LYS A 143 1.80 1.52 -8.79
N LEU A 144 1.33 2.53 -8.03
CA LEU A 144 -0.10 2.76 -7.86
C LEU A 144 -0.79 3.02 -9.21
N MET A 145 -0.20 3.85 -10.09
CA MET A 145 -0.74 4.09 -11.43
C MET A 145 -0.83 2.79 -12.26
N ALA A 146 0.18 1.93 -12.18
CA ALA A 146 0.15 0.62 -12.84
C ALA A 146 -0.97 -0.26 -12.28
N THR A 147 -1.15 -0.30 -10.96
CA THR A 147 -2.23 -1.06 -10.30
C THR A 147 -3.61 -0.52 -10.72
N LEU A 148 -3.77 0.80 -10.79
CA LEU A 148 -5.03 1.40 -11.27
C LEU A 148 -5.34 1.00 -12.72
N THR A 149 -4.32 0.97 -13.59
CA THR A 149 -4.49 0.53 -14.97
C THR A 149 -4.93 -0.95 -15.04
N ASP A 150 -4.31 -1.83 -14.27
CA ASP A 150 -4.65 -3.26 -14.21
C ASP A 150 -6.09 -3.49 -13.68
N VAL A 151 -6.48 -2.76 -12.63
CA VAL A 151 -7.84 -2.83 -12.08
C VAL A 151 -8.87 -2.29 -13.07
N ALA A 152 -8.55 -1.21 -13.79
CA ALA A 152 -9.41 -0.65 -14.83
C ALA A 152 -9.60 -1.64 -15.98
N GLU A 153 -8.53 -2.28 -16.46
CA GLU A 153 -8.56 -3.30 -17.51
C GLU A 153 -9.43 -4.49 -17.11
N LYS A 154 -9.19 -5.06 -15.92
CA LYS A 154 -10.00 -6.19 -15.40
C LYS A 154 -11.48 -5.83 -15.30
N THR A 155 -11.77 -4.63 -14.83
CA THR A 155 -13.16 -4.16 -14.67
C THR A 155 -13.82 -3.90 -16.02
N ALA A 156 -13.11 -3.29 -16.96
CA ALA A 156 -13.59 -3.05 -18.31
C ALA A 156 -13.86 -4.37 -19.04
N THR A 157 -12.96 -5.35 -18.92
CA THR A 157 -13.13 -6.69 -19.49
C THR A 157 -14.39 -7.36 -18.95
N ALA A 158 -14.57 -7.38 -17.63
CA ALA A 158 -15.77 -7.94 -17.01
C ALA A 158 -17.06 -7.23 -17.47
N TYR A 159 -17.02 -5.91 -17.62
CA TYR A 159 -18.13 -5.11 -18.11
C TYR A 159 -18.49 -5.44 -19.55
N ILE A 160 -17.49 -5.52 -20.44
CA ILE A 160 -17.68 -5.87 -21.85
C ILE A 160 -18.23 -7.29 -21.99
N GLU A 161 -17.78 -8.24 -21.17
CA GLU A 161 -18.32 -9.61 -21.16
C GLU A 161 -19.81 -9.64 -20.81
N VAL A 162 -20.28 -8.87 -19.84
CA VAL A 162 -21.71 -8.75 -19.54
C VAL A 162 -22.47 -8.20 -20.76
N SER A 163 -21.94 -7.12 -21.39
CA SER A 163 -22.55 -6.52 -22.58
C SER A 163 -22.61 -7.51 -23.74
N ARG A 164 -21.55 -8.28 -23.95
CA ARG A 164 -21.47 -9.31 -24.99
C ARG A 164 -22.54 -10.38 -24.83
N TYR A 165 -22.64 -10.96 -23.62
CA TYR A 165 -23.63 -12.01 -23.38
C TYR A 165 -25.07 -11.48 -23.39
N GLN A 166 -25.30 -10.23 -22.98
CA GLN A 166 -26.60 -9.59 -23.14
C GLN A 166 -27.01 -9.52 -24.62
N ALA A 167 -26.11 -9.04 -25.48
CA ALA A 167 -26.36 -8.95 -26.92
C ALA A 167 -26.58 -10.35 -27.57
N LEU A 168 -25.85 -11.38 -27.11
CA LEU A 168 -26.02 -12.75 -27.55
C LEU A 168 -27.37 -13.35 -27.13
N CYS A 169 -27.83 -13.08 -25.90
CA CYS A 169 -29.16 -13.48 -25.44
C CYS A 169 -30.26 -12.83 -26.29
N ASP A 170 -30.15 -11.52 -26.54
CA ASP A 170 -31.12 -10.81 -27.39
C ASP A 170 -31.13 -11.34 -28.82
N ALA A 171 -29.97 -11.66 -29.38
CA ALA A 171 -29.86 -12.26 -30.72
C ALA A 171 -30.47 -13.66 -30.76
N ALA A 172 -30.22 -14.49 -29.75
CA ALA A 172 -30.79 -15.84 -29.65
C ALA A 172 -32.31 -15.80 -29.52
N GLN A 173 -32.87 -14.88 -28.73
CA GLN A 173 -34.32 -14.69 -28.62
C GLN A 173 -34.96 -14.27 -29.93
N ARG A 174 -34.36 -13.31 -30.65
CA ARG A 174 -34.85 -12.93 -32.00
C ARG A 174 -34.80 -14.09 -32.97
N ASN A 175 -33.75 -14.93 -32.90
CA ASN A 175 -33.62 -16.10 -33.76
C ASN A 175 -34.67 -17.17 -33.43
N ILE A 176 -34.95 -17.43 -32.13
CA ILE A 176 -36.01 -18.32 -31.70
C ILE A 176 -37.36 -17.85 -32.28
N HIS A 177 -37.69 -16.56 -32.15
CA HIS A 177 -38.93 -16.01 -32.69
C HIS A 177 -39.05 -16.19 -34.22
N SER A 178 -37.92 -15.98 -34.96
CA SER A 178 -37.90 -16.22 -36.40
C SER A 178 -38.13 -17.71 -36.76
N LEU A 179 -37.53 -18.64 -35.99
CA LEU A 179 -37.71 -20.08 -36.17
C LEU A 179 -39.12 -20.53 -35.80
N GLU A 180 -39.77 -19.93 -34.83
CA GLU A 180 -41.18 -20.17 -34.47
C GLU A 180 -42.11 -19.75 -35.62
N ASN A 181 -41.84 -18.65 -36.31
CA ASN A 181 -42.59 -18.27 -37.51
C ASN A 181 -42.42 -19.30 -38.66
N VAL A 182 -41.17 -19.81 -38.85
CA VAL A 182 -40.93 -20.87 -39.85
C VAL A 182 -41.66 -22.17 -39.50
N TYR A 183 -41.63 -22.54 -38.20
CA TYR A 183 -42.36 -23.70 -37.68
C TYR A 183 -43.87 -23.58 -37.97
N ASN A 184 -44.49 -22.43 -37.64
CA ASN A 184 -45.90 -22.18 -37.86
C ASN A 184 -46.28 -22.27 -39.33
N MET A 185 -45.44 -21.77 -40.25
CA MET A 185 -45.64 -21.91 -41.69
C MET A 185 -45.52 -23.36 -42.19
N ALA A 186 -44.52 -24.12 -41.66
CA ALA A 186 -44.34 -25.53 -42.00
C ALA A 186 -45.54 -26.37 -41.52
N ALA A 187 -46.01 -26.12 -40.27
CA ALA A 187 -47.17 -26.80 -39.71
C ALA A 187 -48.47 -26.53 -40.52
N LEU A 188 -48.72 -25.27 -40.92
CA LEU A 188 -49.85 -24.91 -41.77
C LEU A 188 -49.81 -25.64 -43.11
N ARG A 189 -48.66 -25.75 -43.80
CA ARG A 189 -48.45 -26.43 -45.03
C ARG A 189 -48.63 -27.98 -44.92
N ALA A 190 -48.09 -28.53 -43.81
CA ALA A 190 -48.26 -29.95 -43.53
C ALA A 190 -49.73 -30.30 -43.28
N ASN A 191 -50.48 -29.50 -42.54
CA ASN A 191 -51.90 -29.68 -42.26
C ASN A 191 -52.74 -29.52 -43.52
N ALA A 192 -52.29 -28.72 -44.49
CA ALA A 192 -52.94 -28.58 -45.79
C ALA A 192 -52.57 -29.72 -46.81
N GLY A 193 -51.74 -30.68 -46.40
CA GLY A 193 -51.23 -31.75 -47.22
C GLY A 193 -50.23 -31.33 -48.33
N LEU A 194 -49.66 -30.12 -48.22
CA LEU A 194 -48.75 -29.54 -49.20
C LEU A 194 -47.26 -29.88 -48.92
N ASN A 195 -46.92 -30.26 -47.70
CA ASN A 195 -45.55 -30.60 -47.27
C ASN A 195 -45.54 -31.81 -46.32
N SER A 196 -44.37 -32.44 -46.17
CA SER A 196 -44.13 -33.51 -45.20
C SER A 196 -44.02 -32.94 -43.76
N SER A 197 -44.47 -33.72 -42.79
CA SER A 197 -44.25 -33.42 -41.34
C SER A 197 -42.78 -33.38 -40.97
N SER A 198 -41.86 -33.77 -41.82
CA SER A 198 -40.41 -33.70 -41.64
C SER A 198 -39.91 -32.24 -41.46
N ASP A 199 -40.51 -31.32 -42.27
CA ASP A 199 -40.08 -29.88 -42.17
C ASP A 199 -40.51 -29.26 -40.85
N GLU A 200 -41.66 -29.62 -40.32
CA GLU A 200 -42.14 -29.22 -38.99
C GLU A 200 -41.21 -29.75 -37.88
N LEU A 201 -40.86 -31.05 -37.91
CA LEU A 201 -39.98 -31.69 -36.96
C LEU A 201 -38.55 -31.07 -36.98
N GLN A 202 -38.06 -30.74 -38.20
CA GLN A 202 -36.78 -30.09 -38.36
C GLN A 202 -36.79 -28.68 -37.75
N ALA A 203 -37.84 -27.90 -37.96
CA ALA A 203 -37.99 -26.57 -37.37
C ALA A 203 -38.07 -26.66 -35.83
N GLN A 204 -38.80 -27.62 -35.29
CA GLN A 204 -38.91 -27.87 -33.86
C GLN A 204 -37.55 -28.23 -33.24
N THR A 205 -36.77 -29.09 -33.91
CA THR A 205 -35.42 -29.46 -33.45
C THR A 205 -34.49 -28.24 -33.42
N ARG A 206 -34.55 -27.35 -34.42
CA ARG A 206 -33.76 -26.11 -34.47
C ARG A 206 -34.16 -25.15 -33.35
N ILE A 207 -35.46 -25.01 -33.05
CA ILE A 207 -35.93 -24.19 -31.91
C ILE A 207 -35.40 -24.76 -30.61
N ALA A 208 -35.47 -26.07 -30.39
CA ALA A 208 -34.95 -26.70 -29.17
C ALA A 208 -33.42 -26.46 -29.00
N GLY A 209 -32.65 -26.61 -30.10
CA GLY A 209 -31.24 -26.31 -30.12
C GLY A 209 -30.92 -24.83 -29.76
N MET A 210 -31.69 -23.89 -30.34
CA MET A 210 -31.50 -22.48 -30.07
C MET A 210 -31.89 -22.09 -28.62
N ARG A 211 -32.94 -22.71 -28.07
CA ARG A 211 -33.31 -22.55 -26.65
C ARG A 211 -32.19 -23.02 -25.71
N SER A 212 -31.60 -24.19 -26.02
CA SER A 212 -30.44 -24.68 -25.27
C SER A 212 -29.26 -23.70 -25.33
N THR A 213 -29.01 -23.10 -26.49
CA THR A 213 -27.97 -22.06 -26.65
C THR A 213 -28.29 -20.80 -25.86
N LEU A 214 -29.55 -20.37 -25.82
CA LEU A 214 -29.99 -19.23 -25.00
C LEU A 214 -29.74 -19.47 -23.51
N GLU A 215 -30.08 -20.65 -22.99
CA GLU A 215 -29.80 -21.02 -21.61
C GLU A 215 -28.29 -20.97 -21.27
N GLN A 216 -27.44 -21.42 -22.18
CA GLN A 216 -25.98 -21.32 -22.04
C GLN A 216 -25.53 -19.87 -21.98
N TYR A 217 -26.04 -18.99 -22.85
CA TYR A 217 -25.70 -17.56 -22.82
C TYR A 217 -26.18 -16.87 -21.55
N GLN A 218 -27.37 -17.23 -21.04
CA GLN A 218 -27.89 -16.71 -19.77
C GLN A 218 -27.01 -17.12 -18.58
N ALA A 219 -26.55 -18.36 -18.55
CA ALA A 219 -25.64 -18.86 -17.53
C ALA A 219 -24.29 -18.10 -17.56
N GLN A 220 -23.74 -17.87 -18.75
CA GLN A 220 -22.50 -17.09 -18.91
C GLN A 220 -22.70 -15.62 -18.53
N MET A 221 -23.83 -15.03 -18.88
CA MET A 221 -24.19 -13.66 -18.45
C MET A 221 -24.27 -13.56 -16.94
N ALA A 222 -24.87 -14.53 -16.27
CA ALA A 222 -24.95 -14.56 -14.81
C ALA A 222 -23.54 -14.65 -14.18
N SER A 223 -22.66 -15.48 -14.74
CA SER A 223 -21.27 -15.57 -14.31
C SER A 223 -20.51 -14.24 -14.49
N ALA A 224 -20.63 -13.61 -15.65
CA ALA A 224 -20.01 -12.32 -15.94
C ALA A 224 -20.53 -11.20 -15.00
N LYS A 225 -21.85 -11.18 -14.74
CA LYS A 225 -22.45 -10.26 -13.76
C LYS A 225 -21.90 -10.49 -12.34
N ALA A 226 -21.70 -11.74 -11.93
CA ALA A 226 -21.12 -12.07 -10.63
C ALA A 226 -19.67 -11.59 -10.53
N GLN A 227 -18.86 -11.78 -11.58
CA GLN A 227 -17.48 -11.26 -11.63
C GLN A 227 -17.45 -9.73 -11.52
N LEU A 228 -18.31 -9.04 -12.29
CA LEU A 228 -18.42 -7.58 -12.20
C LEU A 228 -18.87 -7.13 -10.80
N ALA A 229 -19.77 -7.84 -10.16
CA ALA A 229 -20.24 -7.55 -8.82
C ALA A 229 -19.14 -7.72 -7.77
N VAL A 230 -18.25 -8.70 -7.91
CA VAL A 230 -17.07 -8.87 -7.04
C VAL A 230 -16.14 -7.67 -7.15
N LEU A 231 -15.87 -7.19 -8.37
CA LEU A 231 -14.98 -6.06 -8.62
C LEU A 231 -15.57 -4.73 -8.15
N THR A 232 -16.86 -4.50 -8.42
CA THR A 232 -17.51 -3.20 -8.18
C THR A 232 -18.25 -3.11 -6.85
N GLY A 233 -18.61 -4.25 -6.25
CA GLY A 233 -19.44 -4.32 -5.05
C GLY A 233 -20.93 -4.04 -5.30
N VAL A 234 -21.37 -3.97 -6.56
CA VAL A 234 -22.77 -3.75 -6.92
C VAL A 234 -23.24 -4.78 -7.94
N GLN A 235 -24.49 -5.17 -7.83
CA GLN A 235 -25.12 -6.08 -8.81
C GLN A 235 -26.02 -5.26 -9.74
N PRO A 236 -25.62 -5.06 -11.01
CA PRO A 236 -26.42 -4.28 -11.94
C PRO A 236 -27.58 -5.12 -12.46
N GLU A 237 -28.80 -4.54 -12.48
CA GLU A 237 -29.93 -5.10 -13.22
C GLU A 237 -29.69 -4.98 -14.72
N ALA A 238 -29.23 -3.79 -15.15
CA ALA A 238 -28.86 -3.51 -16.53
C ALA A 238 -27.51 -2.77 -16.57
N ILE A 239 -26.78 -2.93 -17.67
CA ILE A 239 -25.59 -2.13 -17.95
C ILE A 239 -25.86 -1.13 -19.07
N ALA A 240 -25.14 -0.01 -19.08
CA ALA A 240 -25.16 0.92 -20.19
C ALA A 240 -24.40 0.33 -21.38
N ALA A 241 -24.73 0.76 -22.61
CA ALA A 241 -23.93 0.38 -23.76
C ALA A 241 -22.47 0.85 -23.55
N PRO A 242 -21.47 0.02 -23.90
CA PRO A 242 -20.07 0.46 -23.88
C PRO A 242 -19.87 1.71 -24.74
N PRO A 243 -18.97 2.64 -24.34
CA PRO A 243 -18.63 3.79 -25.17
C PRO A 243 -18.15 3.35 -26.55
N ALA A 244 -18.57 4.08 -27.59
CA ALA A 244 -18.23 3.73 -28.98
C ALA A 244 -16.71 3.83 -29.25
N GLU A 245 -16.01 4.68 -28.52
CA GLU A 245 -14.56 4.85 -28.61
C GLU A 245 -13.77 3.58 -28.29
N LEU A 246 -14.32 2.67 -27.50
CA LEU A 246 -13.71 1.36 -27.23
C LEU A 246 -13.71 0.41 -28.45
N ALA A 247 -14.55 0.68 -29.44
CA ALA A 247 -14.60 -0.08 -30.69
C ALA A 247 -13.65 0.47 -31.77
N GLU A 248 -13.02 1.62 -31.51
CA GLU A 248 -12.04 2.19 -32.42
C GLU A 248 -10.77 1.34 -32.47
N GLN A 249 -10.12 1.34 -33.63
CA GLN A 249 -8.91 0.53 -33.81
C GLN A 249 -7.81 0.97 -32.85
N PRO A 250 -7.03 0.05 -32.28
CA PRO A 250 -5.95 0.40 -31.40
C PRO A 250 -4.95 1.30 -32.13
N VAL A 251 -4.46 2.32 -31.42
CA VAL A 251 -3.38 3.19 -31.88
C VAL A 251 -2.21 2.34 -32.38
N SER A 252 -1.63 2.71 -33.53
CA SER A 252 -0.51 1.98 -34.11
C SER A 252 0.62 1.79 -33.09
N LEU A 253 1.03 0.56 -32.83
CA LEU A 253 2.11 0.18 -31.92
C LEU A 253 3.50 0.68 -32.36
N LYS A 254 3.59 1.35 -33.54
CA LYS A 254 4.87 1.82 -34.10
C LYS A 254 5.55 2.94 -33.31
N ASN A 255 4.81 3.66 -32.46
CA ASN A 255 5.32 4.80 -31.69
C ASN A 255 4.91 4.73 -30.23
N ILE A 256 5.20 3.60 -29.57
CA ILE A 256 4.98 3.50 -28.12
C ILE A 256 6.05 4.32 -27.40
N ASP A 257 5.61 5.32 -26.65
CA ASP A 257 6.49 6.02 -25.72
C ASP A 257 6.65 5.15 -24.45
N TYR A 258 7.69 4.32 -24.46
CA TYR A 258 8.03 3.47 -23.33
C TYR A 258 8.31 4.26 -22.04
N GLN A 259 8.72 5.53 -22.16
CA GLN A 259 9.00 6.38 -21.00
C GLN A 259 7.74 6.87 -20.29
N SER A 260 6.57 6.78 -20.94
CA SER A 260 5.29 7.09 -20.31
C SER A 260 4.66 5.92 -19.57
N ILE A 261 5.21 4.70 -19.69
CA ILE A 261 4.66 3.50 -19.06
C ILE A 261 4.90 3.54 -17.54
N PRO A 262 3.87 3.44 -16.68
CA PRO A 262 4.02 3.58 -15.24
C PRO A 262 5.03 2.61 -14.61
N LEU A 263 5.10 1.36 -15.07
CA LEU A 263 6.07 0.38 -14.57
C LEU A 263 7.51 0.75 -14.93
N VAL A 264 7.75 1.33 -16.11
CA VAL A 264 9.07 1.82 -16.51
C VAL A 264 9.48 3.02 -15.65
N LEU A 265 8.56 3.95 -15.43
CA LEU A 265 8.78 5.09 -14.53
C LEU A 265 9.05 4.64 -13.09
N ALA A 266 8.33 3.62 -12.61
CA ALA A 266 8.57 3.06 -11.28
C ALA A 266 9.98 2.46 -11.16
N ALA A 267 10.43 1.71 -12.18
CA ALA A 267 11.75 1.11 -12.22
C ALA A 267 12.86 2.18 -12.31
N GLU A 268 12.65 3.23 -13.10
CA GLU A 268 13.59 4.34 -13.23
C GLU A 268 13.77 5.10 -11.91
N ASN A 269 12.68 5.39 -11.20
CA ASN A 269 12.74 6.02 -9.88
C ASN A 269 13.41 5.10 -8.85
N LEU A 270 13.21 3.79 -8.93
CA LEU A 270 13.93 2.83 -8.07
C LEU A 270 15.43 2.82 -8.37
N ARG A 271 15.83 2.88 -9.65
CA ARG A 271 17.24 3.01 -10.08
C ARG A 271 17.84 4.31 -9.52
N GLN A 272 17.11 5.42 -9.62
CA GLN A 272 17.54 6.71 -9.09
C GLN A 272 17.69 6.68 -7.56
N SER A 273 16.76 6.05 -6.85
CA SER A 273 16.87 5.81 -5.42
C SER A 273 18.15 5.04 -5.06
N ALA A 274 18.47 3.97 -5.80
CA ALA A 274 19.70 3.22 -5.61
C ALA A 274 20.97 4.07 -5.87
N GLN A 275 20.94 4.95 -6.86
CA GLN A 275 22.05 5.89 -7.10
C GLN A 275 22.28 6.84 -5.94
N TYR A 276 21.22 7.43 -5.39
CA TYR A 276 21.33 8.24 -4.16
C TYR A 276 21.83 7.42 -2.97
N GLY A 277 21.49 6.14 -2.90
CA GLY A 277 22.04 5.21 -1.90
C GLY A 277 23.56 5.08 -2.00
N VAL A 278 24.09 4.96 -3.21
CA VAL A 278 25.53 4.96 -3.45
C VAL A 278 26.17 6.28 -3.02
N GLU A 279 25.59 7.42 -3.39
CA GLU A 279 26.14 8.73 -3.00
C GLU A 279 26.03 8.97 -1.48
N LYS A 280 24.96 8.51 -0.82
CA LYS A 280 24.85 8.50 0.65
C LYS A 280 25.97 7.67 1.29
N THR A 281 26.28 6.50 0.73
CA THR A 281 27.36 5.64 1.22
C THR A 281 28.72 6.27 1.02
N LYS A 282 28.99 6.87 -0.15
CA LYS A 282 30.22 7.62 -0.40
C LYS A 282 30.40 8.80 0.56
N ALA A 283 29.31 9.47 0.92
CA ALA A 283 29.34 10.56 1.90
C ALA A 283 29.77 10.09 3.30
N GLN A 284 29.75 8.80 3.61
CA GLN A 284 30.24 8.26 4.88
C GLN A 284 31.78 8.31 5.01
N TYR A 285 32.53 8.53 3.94
CA TYR A 285 33.97 8.77 4.04
C TYR A 285 34.30 10.15 4.59
N TRP A 286 33.35 11.07 4.57
CA TRP A 286 33.56 12.44 5.01
C TRP A 286 33.17 12.64 6.47
N PRO A 287 33.81 13.61 7.18
CA PRO A 287 33.48 13.87 8.55
C PRO A 287 32.05 14.43 8.71
N THR A 288 31.46 14.17 9.85
CA THR A 288 30.17 14.76 10.26
C THR A 288 30.44 15.82 11.32
N LEU A 289 29.88 17.02 11.14
CA LEU A 289 29.95 18.11 12.09
C LEU A 289 28.63 18.22 12.84
N SER A 290 28.70 18.23 14.19
CA SER A 290 27.53 18.43 15.05
C SER A 290 27.87 19.34 16.23
N ILE A 291 26.87 20.10 16.68
CA ILE A 291 26.95 20.84 17.94
C ILE A 291 26.22 20.00 18.98
N GLN A 292 26.87 19.83 20.11
CA GLN A 292 26.30 19.15 21.27
C GLN A 292 26.32 20.08 22.47
N GLY A 293 25.15 20.34 23.03
CA GLY A 293 24.98 21.05 24.30
C GLY A 293 24.44 20.10 25.36
N GLY A 294 24.80 20.30 26.62
CA GLY A 294 24.25 19.42 27.64
C GLY A 294 24.39 20.02 29.03
N LYS A 295 23.52 19.58 29.93
CA LYS A 295 23.60 19.86 31.37
C LYS A 295 23.40 18.55 32.09
N THR A 296 24.47 18.15 32.80
CA THR A 296 24.51 16.86 33.50
C THR A 296 24.77 17.06 34.98
N ARG A 297 24.01 16.41 35.83
CA ARG A 297 24.24 16.32 37.26
C ARG A 297 25.07 15.09 37.53
N TYR A 298 26.22 15.30 38.17
CA TYR A 298 27.07 14.24 38.69
C TYR A 298 26.91 14.17 40.20
N GLN A 299 26.77 12.97 40.74
CA GLN A 299 26.71 12.70 42.16
C GLN A 299 27.61 11.49 42.44
N THR A 300 28.68 11.76 43.18
CA THR A 300 29.58 10.75 43.72
C THR A 300 29.38 10.66 45.23
N SER A 301 30.03 9.69 45.90
CA SER A 301 29.98 9.59 47.37
C SER A 301 30.39 10.88 48.10
N ASP A 302 31.27 11.67 47.50
CA ASP A 302 31.88 12.84 48.17
C ASP A 302 31.47 14.18 47.56
N ARG A 303 30.98 14.21 46.33
CA ARG A 303 30.69 15.44 45.59
C ARG A 303 29.41 15.35 44.78
N SER A 304 28.77 16.51 44.61
CA SER A 304 27.63 16.68 43.72
C SER A 304 27.77 18.01 43.00
N TYR A 305 27.81 18.00 41.67
CA TYR A 305 27.99 19.20 40.85
C TYR A 305 27.20 19.12 39.54
N TRP A 306 26.97 20.27 38.94
CA TRP A 306 26.44 20.40 37.59
C TRP A 306 27.59 20.62 36.64
N ASP A 307 27.48 19.97 35.47
CA ASP A 307 28.38 20.15 34.34
C ASP A 307 27.57 20.67 33.16
N ASP A 308 27.93 21.86 32.70
CA ASP A 308 27.33 22.52 31.56
C ASP A 308 28.34 22.48 30.41
N GLN A 309 27.99 21.85 29.30
CA GLN A 309 28.90 21.70 28.16
C GLN A 309 28.26 22.19 26.86
N LEU A 310 29.08 22.82 26.02
CA LEU A 310 28.78 23.15 24.64
C LEU A 310 30.00 22.79 23.78
N GLN A 311 29.84 21.88 22.87
CA GLN A 311 30.93 21.32 22.08
C GLN A 311 30.60 21.30 20.62
N LEU A 312 31.58 21.56 19.75
CA LEU A 312 31.55 21.25 18.36
C LEU A 312 32.24 19.88 18.16
N ASN A 313 31.46 18.90 17.74
CA ASN A 313 31.97 17.56 17.52
C ASN A 313 32.22 17.34 16.01
N VAL A 314 33.43 16.89 15.71
CA VAL A 314 33.83 16.46 14.37
C VAL A 314 34.09 14.97 14.45
N ASN A 315 33.28 14.18 13.76
CA ASN A 315 33.43 12.73 13.70
C ASN A 315 33.85 12.32 12.29
N ALA A 316 35.11 11.88 12.14
CA ALA A 316 35.66 11.41 10.87
C ALA A 316 36.02 9.92 10.99
N PRO A 317 35.33 9.01 10.27
CA PRO A 317 35.68 7.61 10.26
C PRO A 317 36.96 7.41 9.44
N LEU A 318 38.03 6.90 10.06
CA LEU A 318 39.29 6.62 9.38
C LEU A 318 39.33 5.22 8.79
N TYR A 319 38.72 4.25 9.45
CA TYR A 319 38.63 2.86 9.00
C TYR A 319 37.41 2.18 9.61
N GLN A 320 36.58 1.55 8.79
CA GLN A 320 35.35 0.87 9.19
C GLN A 320 35.31 -0.60 8.73
N GLY A 321 36.47 -1.27 8.67
CA GLY A 321 36.52 -2.69 8.32
C GLY A 321 36.00 -3.02 6.90
N GLY A 322 36.04 -2.05 5.97
CA GLY A 322 35.55 -2.26 4.61
C GLY A 322 34.03 -1.98 4.41
N ALA A 323 33.28 -1.59 5.44
CA ALA A 323 31.84 -1.41 5.35
C ALA A 323 31.37 -0.37 4.31
N VAL A 324 32.19 0.64 4.02
CA VAL A 324 31.89 1.70 3.04
C VAL A 324 32.39 1.32 1.63
N SER A 325 33.37 0.42 1.52
CA SER A 325 33.97 0.00 0.24
C SER A 325 33.30 -1.24 -0.36
N ALA A 326 32.46 -1.93 0.40
CA ALA A 326 31.67 -3.07 -0.04
C ALA A 326 30.38 -2.65 -0.73
#